data_b920f7573a30f42c2ca9f1bd4a3491e5
#
_entry.id   b920f7573a30f42c2ca9f1bd4a3491e5
#
_cell.length_a   1.000
_cell.length_b   1.000
_cell.length_c   1.000
_cell.angle_alpha   90.00
_cell.angle_beta   90.00
_cell.angle_gamma   90.00
#
_symmetry.space_group_name_H-M   'P 1'
#
loop_
_entity.id
_entity.type
_entity.pdbx_description
1 polymer ?
#
loop_
_entity_poly.entity_id
_entity_poly.type
_entity_poly.pdbx_seq_one_letter_code
_entity_poly.pdbx_strand_id
1 'polypeptide(L)'
;MRSLDWQTPSLDEAQVAGLAIELGIRPLTARILVARGFARGDLAARFLAPRLHDLRKPEGMADLTRGVERLCAALAAGETIGVFGDYDVDGVTTAAVLTSALRAFGGRVVARAASRHAGYGLGVEDVARFAADGCRVLVTGDCGTSDHEALAAGRGRGLDVIVIDHHELPTGESPAYALVNSRRPDDTFAFKGL
;
A
#
# COMPACT_ATOMS: atom_id res chain seq x y z
N MET A 1 20.78 29.20 -17.90
CA MET A 1 20.12 28.58 -16.71
C MET A 1 18.66 28.99 -16.77
N ARG A 2 17.71 28.05 -16.83
CA ARG A 2 16.29 28.37 -16.65
C ARG A 2 16.08 28.74 -15.19
N SER A 3 15.60 29.95 -14.91
CA SER A 3 15.16 30.33 -13.57
C SER A 3 13.97 29.46 -13.20
N LEU A 4 14.07 28.74 -12.07
CA LEU A 4 12.94 28.04 -11.49
C LEU A 4 12.07 29.10 -10.81
N ASP A 5 10.80 29.15 -11.24
CA ASP A 5 9.82 30.05 -10.64
C ASP A 5 9.04 29.27 -9.56
N TRP A 6 9.17 29.71 -8.32
CA TRP A 6 8.50 29.05 -7.19
C TRP A 6 7.06 29.54 -7.09
N GLN A 7 6.11 28.65 -7.30
CA GLN A 7 4.70 28.93 -7.10
C GLN A 7 4.26 28.44 -5.72
N THR A 8 3.83 29.35 -4.87
CA THR A 8 3.21 29.04 -3.58
C THR A 8 1.70 29.31 -3.65
N PRO A 9 0.86 28.44 -3.07
CA PRO A 9 -0.57 28.70 -3.05
C PRO A 9 -0.88 29.97 -2.24
N SER A 10 -1.88 30.74 -2.70
CA SER A 10 -2.44 31.84 -1.92
C SER A 10 -3.27 31.24 -0.76
N LEU A 11 -3.00 31.63 0.46
CA LEU A 11 -3.65 31.13 1.65
C LEU A 11 -4.26 32.27 2.44
N ASP A 12 -5.30 31.98 3.22
CA ASP A 12 -5.84 32.90 4.22
C ASP A 12 -4.86 32.98 5.40
N GLU A 13 -4.19 34.13 5.54
CA GLU A 13 -3.23 34.37 6.62
C GLU A 13 -3.85 34.34 8.00
N ALA A 14 -5.12 34.73 8.16
CA ALA A 14 -5.83 34.66 9.43
C ALA A 14 -6.06 33.20 9.84
N GLN A 15 -6.39 32.34 8.89
CA GLN A 15 -6.54 30.90 9.11
C GLN A 15 -5.20 30.23 9.50
N VAL A 16 -4.11 30.60 8.80
CA VAL A 16 -2.76 30.12 9.13
C VAL A 16 -2.35 30.52 10.54
N ALA A 17 -2.54 31.81 10.91
CA ALA A 17 -2.21 32.31 12.22
C ALA A 17 -3.07 31.66 13.32
N GLY A 18 -4.38 31.52 13.07
CA GLY A 18 -5.31 30.83 13.99
C GLY A 18 -4.87 29.39 14.26
N LEU A 19 -4.58 28.61 13.23
CA LEU A 19 -4.12 27.24 13.36
C LEU A 19 -2.78 27.13 14.11
N ALA A 20 -1.85 28.07 13.85
CA ALA A 20 -0.56 28.10 14.55
C ALA A 20 -0.73 28.31 16.06
N ILE A 21 -1.61 29.23 16.45
CA ILE A 21 -1.93 29.53 17.86
C ILE A 21 -2.65 28.34 18.51
N GLU A 22 -3.71 27.82 17.87
CA GLU A 22 -4.53 26.72 18.38
C GLU A 22 -3.71 25.48 18.70
N LEU A 23 -2.76 25.12 17.83
CA LEU A 23 -1.94 23.92 17.97
C LEU A 23 -0.57 24.14 18.60
N GLY A 24 -0.19 25.39 18.90
CA GLY A 24 1.14 25.73 19.42
C GLY A 24 2.27 25.36 18.46
N ILE A 25 2.05 25.42 17.14
CA ILE A 25 3.01 25.08 16.10
C ILE A 25 3.58 26.31 15.42
N ARG A 26 4.70 26.13 14.70
CA ARG A 26 5.32 27.25 13.94
C ARG A 26 4.40 27.69 12.79
N PRO A 27 4.36 29.01 12.45
CA PRO A 27 3.55 29.52 11.35
C PRO A 27 3.82 28.83 10.01
N LEU A 28 5.08 28.47 9.73
CA LEU A 28 5.42 27.73 8.50
C LEU A 28 4.76 26.33 8.47
N THR A 29 4.74 25.62 9.59
CA THR A 29 4.07 24.34 9.69
C THR A 29 2.56 24.47 9.49
N ALA A 30 1.94 25.49 10.12
CA ALA A 30 0.53 25.78 9.94
C ALA A 30 0.21 26.13 8.47
N ARG A 31 1.05 26.92 7.81
CA ARG A 31 0.92 27.24 6.38
C ARG A 31 0.93 26.01 5.50
N ILE A 32 1.84 25.06 5.75
CA ILE A 32 1.93 23.80 4.98
C ILE A 32 0.67 22.96 5.22
N LEU A 33 0.18 22.88 6.45
CA LEU A 33 -1.04 22.14 6.79
C LEU A 33 -2.27 22.74 6.09
N VAL A 34 -2.45 24.05 6.15
CA VAL A 34 -3.55 24.76 5.48
C VAL A 34 -3.48 24.55 3.97
N ALA A 35 -2.28 24.67 3.37
CA ALA A 35 -2.07 24.43 1.93
C ALA A 35 -2.45 23.00 1.50
N ARG A 36 -2.40 22.04 2.42
CA ARG A 36 -2.75 20.63 2.21
C ARG A 36 -4.19 20.29 2.63
N GLY A 37 -5.00 21.28 2.96
CA GLY A 37 -6.40 21.09 3.35
C GLY A 37 -6.63 20.77 4.83
N PHE A 38 -5.59 20.75 5.67
CA PHE A 38 -5.70 20.56 7.11
C PHE A 38 -5.88 21.92 7.81
N ALA A 39 -6.94 22.64 7.46
CA ALA A 39 -7.21 23.98 8.01
C ALA A 39 -7.94 23.95 9.36
N ARG A 40 -8.46 22.80 9.78
CA ARG A 40 -9.15 22.61 11.06
C ARG A 40 -8.18 22.00 12.08
N GLY A 41 -8.17 22.55 13.30
CA GLY A 41 -7.25 22.15 14.35
C GLY A 41 -7.35 20.67 14.73
N ASP A 42 -8.56 20.11 14.80
CA ASP A 42 -8.79 18.69 15.10
C ASP A 42 -8.19 17.75 14.03
N LEU A 43 -8.34 18.09 12.76
CA LEU A 43 -7.77 17.31 11.65
C LEU A 43 -6.25 17.44 11.58
N ALA A 44 -5.75 18.66 11.76
CA ALA A 44 -4.32 18.94 11.78
C ALA A 44 -3.62 18.25 12.97
N ALA A 45 -4.24 18.26 14.16
CA ALA A 45 -3.73 17.58 15.34
C ALA A 45 -3.61 16.06 15.13
N ARG A 46 -4.63 15.43 14.54
CA ARG A 46 -4.59 13.99 14.20
C ARG A 46 -3.52 13.68 13.16
N PHE A 47 -3.35 14.54 12.16
CA PHE A 47 -2.31 14.38 11.16
C PHE A 47 -0.90 14.46 11.74
N LEU A 48 -0.68 15.40 12.70
CA LEU A 48 0.62 15.59 13.34
C LEU A 48 0.95 14.53 14.40
N ALA A 49 -0.06 13.97 15.05
CA ALA A 49 0.09 12.96 16.09
C ALA A 49 -0.89 11.79 15.89
N PRO A 50 -0.69 10.99 14.82
CA PRO A 50 -1.59 9.88 14.49
C PRO A 50 -1.53 8.79 15.57
N ARG A 51 -2.68 8.20 15.88
CA ARG A 51 -2.81 7.12 16.85
C ARG A 51 -3.42 5.89 16.16
N LEU A 52 -3.19 4.68 16.70
CA LEU A 52 -3.75 3.45 16.15
C LEU A 52 -5.28 3.47 16.02
N HIS A 53 -5.99 4.14 16.93
CA HIS A 53 -7.45 4.27 16.82
C HIS A 53 -7.91 5.26 15.73
N ASP A 54 -6.99 6.03 15.14
CA ASP A 54 -7.27 6.89 14.00
C ASP A 54 -7.16 6.14 12.66
N LEU A 55 -6.70 4.87 12.69
CA LEU A 55 -6.68 4.03 11.51
C LEU A 55 -8.09 3.89 10.95
N ARG A 56 -8.20 4.12 9.65
CA ARG A 56 -9.47 3.96 8.95
C ARG A 56 -9.69 2.48 8.65
N LYS A 57 -10.94 2.10 8.71
CA LYS A 57 -11.34 0.80 8.24
C LYS A 57 -11.15 0.73 6.72
N PRO A 58 -10.65 -0.38 6.18
CA PRO A 58 -10.33 -0.51 4.75
C PRO A 58 -11.56 -0.80 3.88
N GLU A 59 -12.77 -0.70 4.44
CA GLU A 59 -14.00 -0.90 3.68
C GLU A 59 -14.06 0.09 2.51
N GLY A 60 -14.47 -0.39 1.35
CA GLY A 60 -14.55 0.39 0.11
C GLY A 60 -13.32 0.29 -0.77
N MET A 61 -12.25 -0.39 -0.34
CA MET A 61 -11.13 -0.71 -1.22
C MET A 61 -11.53 -1.79 -2.22
N ALA A 62 -11.32 -1.50 -3.48
CA ALA A 62 -11.61 -2.44 -4.57
C ALA A 62 -10.79 -3.73 -4.39
N ASP A 63 -11.38 -4.87 -4.74
CA ASP A 63 -10.85 -6.23 -4.60
C ASP A 63 -10.44 -6.66 -3.17
N LEU A 64 -10.58 -5.83 -2.14
CA LEU A 64 -10.22 -6.23 -0.77
C LEU A 64 -10.96 -7.49 -0.32
N THR A 65 -12.28 -7.52 -0.48
CA THR A 65 -13.10 -8.69 -0.10
C THR A 65 -12.66 -9.94 -0.84
N ARG A 66 -12.44 -9.83 -2.17
CA ARG A 66 -11.97 -10.95 -3.00
C ARG A 66 -10.61 -11.47 -2.53
N GLY A 67 -9.67 -10.58 -2.21
CA GLY A 67 -8.37 -10.96 -1.67
C GLY A 67 -8.47 -11.66 -0.31
N VAL A 68 -9.28 -11.12 0.60
CA VAL A 68 -9.52 -11.71 1.94
C VAL A 68 -10.16 -13.08 1.84
N GLU A 69 -11.22 -13.25 1.03
CA GLU A 69 -11.89 -14.54 0.82
C GLU A 69 -10.93 -15.59 0.29
N ARG A 70 -10.05 -15.23 -0.66
CA ARG A 70 -9.03 -16.13 -1.19
C ARG A 70 -8.02 -16.56 -0.13
N LEU A 71 -7.58 -15.63 0.72
CA LEU A 71 -6.68 -15.94 1.85
C LEU A 71 -7.35 -16.85 2.88
N CYS A 72 -8.61 -16.56 3.23
CA CYS A 72 -9.38 -17.42 4.14
C CYS A 72 -9.53 -18.84 3.57
N ALA A 73 -9.81 -18.98 2.28
CA ALA A 73 -9.89 -20.28 1.61
C ALA A 73 -8.53 -21.03 1.65
N ALA A 74 -7.42 -20.31 1.41
CA ALA A 74 -6.08 -20.87 1.50
C ALA A 74 -5.75 -21.39 2.91
N LEU A 75 -6.06 -20.59 3.93
CA LEU A 75 -5.88 -20.98 5.33
C LEU A 75 -6.70 -22.24 5.68
N ALA A 76 -7.97 -22.27 5.31
CA ALA A 76 -8.87 -23.40 5.57
C ALA A 76 -8.41 -24.68 4.85
N ALA A 77 -7.89 -24.57 3.63
CA ALA A 77 -7.36 -25.68 2.85
C ALA A 77 -5.94 -26.10 3.25
N GLY A 78 -5.27 -25.35 4.15
CA GLY A 78 -3.88 -25.59 4.52
C GLY A 78 -2.89 -25.37 3.36
N GLU A 79 -3.23 -24.51 2.40
CA GLU A 79 -2.34 -24.14 1.31
C GLU A 79 -1.13 -23.35 1.81
N THR A 80 -0.01 -23.46 1.10
CA THR A 80 1.16 -22.61 1.37
C THR A 80 0.95 -21.24 0.74
N ILE A 81 1.11 -20.18 1.56
CA ILE A 81 0.93 -18.78 1.16
C ILE A 81 2.30 -18.13 1.05
N GLY A 82 2.61 -17.57 -0.11
CA GLY A 82 3.76 -16.70 -0.33
C GLY A 82 3.47 -15.28 0.17
N VAL A 83 4.45 -14.61 0.76
CA VAL A 83 4.41 -13.18 1.08
C VAL A 83 5.68 -12.54 0.51
N PHE A 84 5.51 -11.51 -0.30
CA PHE A 84 6.60 -10.75 -0.90
C PHE A 84 6.45 -9.27 -0.60
N GLY A 85 7.49 -8.63 -0.11
CA GLY A 85 7.55 -7.19 0.11
C GLY A 85 8.69 -6.57 -0.68
N ASP A 86 8.58 -5.29 -1.03
CA ASP A 86 9.71 -4.57 -1.60
C ASP A 86 10.84 -4.42 -0.57
N TYR A 87 12.00 -3.93 -1.03
CA TYR A 87 13.23 -3.86 -0.21
C TYR A 87 13.29 -2.66 0.74
N ASP A 88 12.35 -1.73 0.66
CA ASP A 88 12.30 -0.56 1.54
C ASP A 88 11.52 -0.81 2.85
N VAL A 89 11.33 0.23 3.64
CA VAL A 89 10.68 0.11 4.95
C VAL A 89 9.23 -0.32 4.81
N ASP A 90 8.50 0.19 3.82
CA ASP A 90 7.09 -0.09 3.63
C ASP A 90 6.89 -1.53 3.17
N GLY A 91 7.68 -1.99 2.20
CA GLY A 91 7.64 -3.38 1.74
C GLY A 91 8.06 -4.39 2.81
N VAL A 92 9.16 -4.13 3.53
CA VAL A 92 9.64 -5.03 4.60
C VAL A 92 8.65 -5.09 5.77
N THR A 93 8.10 -3.95 6.20
CA THR A 93 7.12 -3.92 7.30
C THR A 93 5.81 -4.57 6.89
N THR A 94 5.34 -4.36 5.66
CA THR A 94 4.15 -5.05 5.12
C THR A 94 4.35 -6.55 5.11
N ALA A 95 5.48 -7.05 4.60
CA ALA A 95 5.80 -8.47 4.62
C ALA A 95 5.86 -9.05 6.03
N ALA A 96 6.43 -8.32 6.99
CA ALA A 96 6.51 -8.74 8.38
C ALA A 96 5.12 -8.84 9.04
N VAL A 97 4.26 -7.83 8.85
CA VAL A 97 2.90 -7.78 9.39
C VAL A 97 2.05 -8.91 8.80
N LEU A 98 2.03 -9.05 7.47
CA LEU A 98 1.27 -10.12 6.79
C LEU A 98 1.73 -11.51 7.21
N THR A 99 3.04 -11.74 7.24
CA THR A 99 3.61 -13.03 7.66
C THR A 99 3.21 -13.36 9.10
N SER A 100 3.33 -12.40 10.00
CA SER A 100 3.00 -12.59 11.42
C SER A 100 1.50 -12.88 11.60
N ALA A 101 0.64 -12.12 10.94
CA ALA A 101 -0.80 -12.30 11.01
C ALA A 101 -1.24 -13.66 10.43
N LEU A 102 -0.78 -14.01 9.22
CA LEU A 102 -1.14 -15.27 8.57
C LEU A 102 -0.67 -16.48 9.37
N ARG A 103 0.53 -16.42 9.97
CA ARG A 103 1.01 -17.48 10.89
C ARG A 103 0.21 -17.57 12.17
N ALA A 104 -0.24 -16.44 12.74
CA ALA A 104 -1.11 -16.42 13.91
C ALA A 104 -2.47 -17.08 13.63
N PHE A 105 -2.95 -17.04 12.38
CA PHE A 105 -4.13 -17.78 11.92
C PHE A 105 -3.83 -19.23 11.51
N GLY A 106 -2.63 -19.75 11.80
CA GLY A 106 -2.26 -21.14 11.50
C GLY A 106 -1.79 -21.39 10.07
N GLY A 107 -1.52 -20.33 9.29
CA GLY A 107 -1.09 -20.43 7.90
C GLY A 107 0.36 -20.91 7.75
N ARG A 108 0.61 -21.71 6.71
CA ARG A 108 1.96 -22.05 6.24
C ARG A 108 2.46 -20.93 5.33
N VAL A 109 3.45 -20.15 5.79
CA VAL A 109 3.89 -18.93 5.10
C VAL A 109 5.35 -19.01 4.72
N VAL A 110 5.63 -18.79 3.44
CA VAL A 110 6.95 -18.54 2.87
C VAL A 110 7.07 -17.04 2.59
N ALA A 111 7.96 -16.34 3.30
CA ALA A 111 8.15 -14.91 3.14
C ALA A 111 9.48 -14.60 2.45
N ARG A 112 9.48 -13.63 1.55
CA ARG A 112 10.66 -13.07 0.89
C ARG A 112 10.52 -11.56 0.77
N ALA A 113 11.65 -10.89 0.69
CA ALA A 113 11.72 -9.48 0.33
C ALA A 113 12.54 -9.31 -0.96
N ALA A 114 12.24 -8.29 -1.72
CA ALA A 114 13.02 -7.90 -2.88
C ALA A 114 14.47 -7.61 -2.49
N SER A 115 15.37 -7.89 -3.40
CA SER A 115 16.78 -7.51 -3.24
C SER A 115 17.02 -6.18 -3.95
N ARG A 116 17.59 -5.21 -3.24
CA ARG A 116 17.97 -3.92 -3.84
C ARG A 116 18.84 -4.04 -5.09
N HIS A 117 19.61 -5.12 -5.20
CA HIS A 117 20.47 -5.41 -6.36
C HIS A 117 19.68 -6.01 -7.54
N ALA A 118 18.53 -6.62 -7.29
CA ALA A 118 17.67 -7.21 -8.33
C ALA A 118 16.73 -6.18 -8.98
N GLY A 119 16.57 -5.01 -8.37
CA GLY A 119 15.65 -3.98 -8.81
C GLY A 119 14.40 -3.91 -7.95
N TYR A 120 13.51 -2.98 -8.30
CA TYR A 120 12.23 -2.75 -7.64
C TYR A 120 11.17 -3.73 -8.15
N GLY A 121 10.25 -4.12 -7.26
CA GLY A 121 9.04 -4.86 -7.60
C GLY A 121 9.20 -6.38 -7.64
N LEU A 122 8.13 -7.04 -8.10
CA LEU A 122 8.03 -8.50 -8.20
C LEU A 122 8.55 -8.98 -9.56
N GLY A 123 9.58 -9.81 -9.55
CA GLY A 123 10.13 -10.42 -10.76
C GLY A 123 9.49 -11.77 -11.12
N VAL A 124 9.59 -12.15 -12.41
CA VAL A 124 9.16 -13.47 -12.91
C VAL A 124 9.88 -14.62 -12.18
N GLU A 125 11.16 -14.42 -11.84
CA GLU A 125 11.94 -15.40 -11.09
C GLU A 125 11.46 -15.57 -9.64
N ASP A 126 11.00 -14.47 -8.99
CA ASP A 126 10.46 -14.56 -7.64
C ASP A 126 9.18 -15.37 -7.63
N VAL A 127 8.29 -15.12 -8.60
CA VAL A 127 7.07 -15.91 -8.82
C VAL A 127 7.40 -17.38 -9.06
N ALA A 128 8.40 -17.69 -9.87
CA ALA A 128 8.82 -19.06 -10.14
C ALA A 128 9.32 -19.75 -8.86
N ARG A 129 10.06 -19.04 -8.00
CA ARG A 129 10.53 -19.55 -6.69
C ARG A 129 9.37 -19.85 -5.75
N PHE A 130 8.36 -18.95 -5.64
CA PHE A 130 7.17 -19.21 -4.82
C PHE A 130 6.37 -20.41 -5.33
N ALA A 131 6.23 -20.55 -6.65
CA ALA A 131 5.55 -21.72 -7.23
C ALA A 131 6.32 -23.03 -6.95
N ALA A 132 7.67 -23.00 -7.02
CA ALA A 132 8.52 -24.14 -6.69
C ALA A 132 8.44 -24.53 -5.21
N ASP A 133 8.22 -23.57 -4.30
CA ASP A 133 7.98 -23.83 -2.87
C ASP A 133 6.55 -24.37 -2.58
N GLY A 134 5.75 -24.58 -3.61
CA GLY A 134 4.39 -25.11 -3.49
C GLY A 134 3.36 -24.07 -3.03
N CYS A 135 3.66 -22.77 -3.13
CA CYS A 135 2.68 -21.74 -2.86
C CYS A 135 1.53 -21.81 -3.86
N ARG A 136 0.31 -21.57 -3.38
CA ARG A 136 -0.91 -21.45 -4.19
C ARG A 136 -1.44 -20.03 -4.24
N VAL A 137 -1.13 -19.25 -3.23
CA VAL A 137 -1.43 -17.82 -3.14
C VAL A 137 -0.12 -17.07 -2.89
N LEU A 138 0.05 -15.93 -3.53
CA LEU A 138 1.12 -14.98 -3.27
C LEU A 138 0.50 -13.63 -2.92
N VAL A 139 0.88 -13.05 -1.80
CA VAL A 139 0.52 -11.67 -1.44
C VAL A 139 1.75 -10.80 -1.61
N THR A 140 1.63 -9.73 -2.40
CA THR A 140 2.67 -8.71 -2.51
C THR A 140 2.30 -7.49 -1.67
N GLY A 141 3.28 -6.86 -1.07
CA GLY A 141 3.11 -5.63 -0.33
C GLY A 141 4.04 -4.54 -0.80
N ASP A 142 3.48 -3.35 -1.05
CA ASP A 142 4.20 -2.16 -1.50
C ASP A 142 4.86 -2.32 -2.89
N CYS A 143 4.38 -3.27 -3.67
CA CYS A 143 4.77 -3.51 -5.06
C CYS A 143 3.75 -4.41 -5.76
N GLY A 144 3.86 -4.55 -7.06
CA GLY A 144 3.04 -5.47 -7.86
C GLY A 144 2.07 -4.76 -8.81
N THR A 145 1.69 -3.52 -8.53
CA THR A 145 0.73 -2.79 -9.38
C THR A 145 1.19 -2.73 -10.84
N SER A 146 2.48 -2.53 -11.08
CA SER A 146 3.07 -2.40 -12.42
C SER A 146 3.74 -3.68 -12.95
N ASP A 147 3.80 -4.74 -12.16
CA ASP A 147 4.58 -5.95 -12.46
C ASP A 147 3.79 -6.97 -13.28
N HIS A 148 3.12 -6.50 -14.35
CA HIS A 148 2.17 -7.28 -15.15
C HIS A 148 2.76 -8.60 -15.70
N GLU A 149 4.03 -8.60 -16.10
CA GLU A 149 4.70 -9.80 -16.60
C GLU A 149 4.82 -10.87 -15.50
N ALA A 150 5.24 -10.48 -14.30
CA ALA A 150 5.34 -11.38 -13.16
C ALA A 150 3.96 -11.89 -12.71
N LEU A 151 2.95 -11.02 -12.68
CA LEU A 151 1.58 -11.40 -12.35
C LEU A 151 1.01 -12.41 -13.37
N ALA A 152 1.21 -12.17 -14.66
CA ALA A 152 0.80 -13.10 -15.71
C ALA A 152 1.55 -14.44 -15.61
N ALA A 153 2.85 -14.41 -15.31
CA ALA A 153 3.65 -15.60 -15.06
C ALA A 153 3.16 -16.40 -13.84
N GLY A 154 2.69 -15.72 -12.79
CA GLY A 154 2.07 -16.34 -11.61
C GLY A 154 0.78 -17.07 -11.98
N ARG A 155 -0.11 -16.38 -12.65
CA ARG A 155 -1.36 -16.96 -13.15
C ARG A 155 -1.11 -18.18 -14.03
N GLY A 156 -0.12 -18.13 -14.93
CA GLY A 156 0.27 -19.26 -15.78
C GLY A 156 0.80 -20.47 -15.01
N ARG A 157 1.25 -20.28 -13.76
CA ARG A 157 1.72 -21.33 -12.84
C ARG A 157 0.66 -21.78 -11.83
N GLY A 158 -0.57 -21.29 -11.95
CA GLY A 158 -1.65 -21.57 -11.01
C GLY A 158 -1.46 -20.95 -9.64
N LEU A 159 -0.78 -19.80 -9.58
CA LEU A 159 -0.56 -19.00 -8.38
C LEU A 159 -1.52 -17.80 -8.41
N ASP A 160 -2.40 -17.71 -7.45
CA ASP A 160 -3.28 -16.55 -7.27
C ASP A 160 -2.48 -15.42 -6.60
N VAL A 161 -2.19 -14.34 -7.35
CA VAL A 161 -1.42 -13.21 -6.82
C VAL A 161 -2.37 -12.12 -6.36
N ILE A 162 -2.29 -11.78 -5.08
CA ILE A 162 -3.02 -10.67 -4.43
C ILE A 162 -2.02 -9.53 -4.24
N VAL A 163 -2.29 -8.40 -4.87
CA VAL A 163 -1.45 -7.20 -4.78
C VAL A 163 -2.04 -6.22 -3.78
N ILE A 164 -1.24 -5.78 -2.80
CA ILE A 164 -1.57 -4.69 -1.86
C ILE A 164 -0.54 -3.59 -2.08
N ASP A 165 -0.96 -2.51 -2.73
CA ASP A 165 -0.03 -1.50 -3.22
C ASP A 165 -0.69 -0.11 -3.27
N HIS A 166 0.11 0.94 -3.42
CA HIS A 166 -0.34 2.33 -3.51
C HIS A 166 0.32 3.13 -4.63
N HIS A 167 1.16 2.47 -5.43
CA HIS A 167 1.83 3.10 -6.57
C HIS A 167 0.86 3.41 -7.71
N GLU A 168 1.32 4.26 -8.64
CA GLU A 168 0.54 4.65 -9.81
C GLU A 168 0.19 3.43 -10.68
N LEU A 169 -1.03 3.46 -11.23
CA LEU A 169 -1.47 2.38 -12.10
C LEU A 169 -0.91 2.56 -13.51
N PRO A 170 -0.36 1.49 -14.10
CA PRO A 170 -0.03 1.48 -15.51
C PRO A 170 -1.30 1.44 -16.36
N THR A 171 -1.16 1.62 -17.67
CA THR A 171 -2.25 1.40 -18.62
C THR A 171 -2.58 -0.08 -18.75
N GLY A 172 -3.87 -0.40 -18.88
CA GLY A 172 -4.36 -1.76 -19.09
C GLY A 172 -4.85 -2.44 -17.82
N GLU A 173 -5.45 -3.61 -17.98
CA GLU A 173 -5.97 -4.42 -16.87
C GLU A 173 -4.85 -5.20 -16.19
N SER A 174 -4.91 -5.26 -14.86
CA SER A 174 -3.95 -6.02 -14.07
C SER A 174 -4.23 -7.52 -14.18
N PRO A 175 -3.20 -8.37 -14.43
CA PRO A 175 -3.33 -9.82 -14.38
C PRO A 175 -3.49 -10.40 -12.97
N ALA A 176 -3.42 -9.59 -11.91
CA ALA A 176 -3.56 -10.01 -10.52
C ALA A 176 -4.89 -10.75 -10.28
N TYR A 177 -4.89 -11.69 -9.34
CA TYR A 177 -6.13 -12.28 -8.83
C TYR A 177 -6.98 -11.21 -8.12
N ALA A 178 -6.34 -10.37 -7.30
CA ALA A 178 -6.94 -9.21 -6.67
C ALA A 178 -5.91 -8.08 -6.62
N LEU A 179 -6.33 -6.86 -6.96
CA LEU A 179 -5.49 -5.65 -6.88
C LEU A 179 -6.12 -4.67 -5.89
N VAL A 180 -5.61 -4.66 -4.66
CA VAL A 180 -5.99 -3.71 -3.62
C VAL A 180 -5.08 -2.49 -3.72
N ASN A 181 -5.56 -1.46 -4.39
CA ASN A 181 -4.86 -0.20 -4.59
C ASN A 181 -5.88 0.95 -4.63
N SER A 182 -5.78 1.87 -3.69
CA SER A 182 -6.73 2.97 -3.54
C SER A 182 -6.73 3.97 -4.70
N ARG A 183 -5.71 3.94 -5.56
CA ARG A 183 -5.62 4.79 -6.75
C ARG A 183 -6.44 4.29 -7.94
N ARG A 184 -6.99 3.09 -7.87
CA ARG A 184 -7.85 2.54 -8.91
C ARG A 184 -9.05 3.47 -9.17
N PRO A 185 -9.47 3.65 -10.45
CA PRO A 185 -10.62 4.49 -10.77
C PRO A 185 -11.95 3.99 -10.18
N ASP A 186 -12.08 2.68 -9.99
CA ASP A 186 -13.26 2.02 -9.42
C ASP A 186 -13.21 1.89 -7.90
N ASP A 187 -12.13 2.33 -7.25
CA ASP A 187 -11.98 2.31 -5.81
C ASP A 187 -12.71 3.48 -5.15
N THR A 188 -13.49 3.19 -4.11
CA THR A 188 -14.28 4.18 -3.36
C THR A 188 -13.66 4.59 -2.03
N PHE A 189 -12.48 4.06 -1.69
CA PHE A 189 -11.79 4.43 -0.47
C PHE A 189 -11.40 5.91 -0.49
N ALA A 190 -11.65 6.59 0.63
CA ALA A 190 -11.53 8.06 0.69
C ALA A 190 -10.09 8.58 0.57
N PHE A 191 -9.09 7.74 0.85
CA PHE A 191 -7.66 8.10 0.77
C PHE A 191 -7.02 7.52 -0.48
N LYS A 192 -6.61 8.41 -1.39
CA LYS A 192 -5.96 8.05 -2.66
C LYS A 192 -4.43 8.19 -2.60
N GLY A 193 -3.89 8.66 -1.52
CA GLY A 193 -2.47 8.91 -1.35
C GLY A 193 -1.92 8.25 -0.08
N LEU A 194 -2.18 6.96 0.06
CA LEU A 194 -1.48 6.15 1.05
C LEU A 194 -0.03 6.02 0.65
#